data_3c4ebf6a497a02471875117b4701c61b
#
_entry.id   3c4ebf6a497a02471875117b4701c61b
#
_cell.length_a   1.000
_cell.length_b   1.000
_cell.length_c   1.000
_cell.angle_alpha   90.00
_cell.angle_beta   90.00
_cell.angle_gamma   90.00
#
_symmetry.space_group_name_H-M   'P 1'
#
loop_
_entity.id
_entity.type
_entity.pdbx_description
1 polymer ?
#
loop_
_entity_poly.entity_id
_entity_poly.type
_entity_poly.pdbx_seq_one_letter_code
_entity_poly.pdbx_strand_id
1 'polypeptide(L)'
;MDEIEPILDAMALQHVEALIIPPHPVWQAKARRIVELLQKNRLPTMFGVSGAVEAGGLMSYLPSYRDMYQRAAALVDKILKGTKPADLPVEFPTRFELAVSLRTANELGLQIPADLRLRADKLIE
;
A
#
# COMPACT_ATOMS: atom_id res chain seq x y z
N MET A 1 13.85 -4.07 15.54
CA MET A 1 13.98 -3.70 14.12
C MET A 1 15.10 -4.45 13.41
N ASP A 2 15.98 -4.94 14.17
CA ASP A 2 17.11 -5.77 13.72
C ASP A 2 16.70 -7.16 13.19
N GLU A 3 15.41 -7.51 13.33
CA GLU A 3 14.89 -8.81 12.91
C GLU A 3 14.32 -8.82 11.46
N ILE A 4 14.03 -7.66 10.88
CA ILE A 4 13.42 -7.59 9.53
C ILE A 4 14.43 -7.98 8.45
N GLU A 5 15.66 -7.49 8.55
CA GLU A 5 16.70 -7.77 7.55
C GLU A 5 17.02 -9.27 7.47
N PRO A 6 17.28 -9.98 8.59
CA PRO A 6 17.49 -11.44 8.55
C PRO A 6 16.30 -12.22 8.00
N ILE A 7 15.06 -11.75 8.25
CA ILE A 7 13.86 -12.40 7.72
C ILE A 7 13.79 -12.24 6.19
N LEU A 8 14.07 -11.06 5.67
CA LEU A 8 14.07 -10.82 4.22
C LEU A 8 15.20 -11.58 3.52
N ASP A 9 16.38 -11.65 4.14
CA ASP A 9 17.49 -12.44 3.62
C ASP A 9 17.14 -13.94 3.59
N ALA A 10 16.47 -14.45 4.63
CA ALA A 10 15.97 -15.83 4.67
C ALA A 10 14.91 -16.10 3.61
N MET A 11 14.01 -15.15 3.34
CA MET A 11 13.01 -15.25 2.27
C MET A 11 13.66 -15.31 0.88
N ALA A 12 14.68 -14.51 0.65
CA ALA A 12 15.45 -14.55 -0.60
C ALA A 12 16.13 -15.92 -0.82
N LEU A 13 16.69 -16.50 0.24
CA LEU A 13 17.28 -17.85 0.20
C LEU A 13 16.24 -18.95 -0.07
N GLN A 14 15.00 -18.75 0.34
CA GLN A 14 13.88 -19.67 0.09
C GLN A 14 13.23 -19.46 -1.28
N HIS A 15 13.81 -18.63 -2.14
CA HIS A 15 13.28 -18.31 -3.48
C HIS A 15 11.86 -17.75 -3.45
N VAL A 16 11.53 -16.92 -2.45
CA VAL A 16 10.28 -16.16 -2.44
C VAL A 16 10.27 -15.21 -3.63
N GLU A 17 9.24 -15.31 -4.48
CA GLU A 17 9.17 -14.56 -5.74
C GLU A 17 8.57 -13.16 -5.57
N ALA A 18 7.68 -12.99 -4.58
CA ALA A 18 7.03 -11.71 -4.29
C ALA A 18 6.50 -11.64 -2.85
N LEU A 19 6.27 -10.43 -2.35
CA LEU A 19 5.71 -10.19 -1.03
C LEU A 19 4.45 -9.32 -1.09
N ILE A 20 3.57 -9.54 -0.13
CA ILE A 20 2.49 -8.61 0.19
C ILE A 20 2.69 -8.13 1.63
N ILE A 21 2.78 -6.82 1.82
CA ILE A 21 2.88 -6.19 3.14
C ILE A 21 1.51 -5.58 3.47
N PRO A 22 0.77 -6.18 4.42
CA PRO A 22 -0.56 -5.68 4.78
C PRO A 22 -0.48 -4.31 5.47
N PRO A 23 -1.61 -3.56 5.52
CA PRO A 23 -1.64 -2.27 6.20
C PRO A 23 -1.40 -2.45 7.71
N HIS A 24 -0.39 -1.74 8.23
CA HIS A 24 -0.09 -1.69 9.65
C HIS A 24 0.69 -0.42 10.00
N PRO A 25 0.42 0.26 11.13
CA PRO A 25 1.07 1.51 11.49
C PRO A 25 2.61 1.42 11.55
N VAL A 26 3.16 0.30 12.00
CA VAL A 26 4.61 0.06 12.03
C VAL A 26 5.22 0.07 10.63
N TRP A 27 4.55 -0.55 9.66
CA TRP A 27 5.01 -0.56 8.26
C TRP A 27 4.91 0.83 7.65
N GLN A 28 3.85 1.58 7.95
CA GLN A 28 3.69 2.97 7.52
C GLN A 28 4.84 3.86 8.02
N ALA A 29 5.18 3.77 9.31
CA ALA A 29 6.24 4.57 9.91
C ALA A 29 7.65 4.23 9.38
N LYS A 30 7.85 3.02 8.87
CA LYS A 30 9.15 2.50 8.42
C LYS A 30 9.22 2.19 6.93
N ALA A 31 8.25 2.67 6.14
CA ALA A 31 8.10 2.34 4.73
C ALA A 31 9.41 2.50 3.93
N ARG A 32 10.10 3.63 4.10
CA ARG A 32 11.37 3.88 3.40
C ARG A 32 12.43 2.80 3.67
N ARG A 33 12.65 2.48 4.95
CA ARG A 33 13.66 1.48 5.33
C ARG A 33 13.32 0.09 4.82
N ILE A 34 12.03 -0.26 4.86
CA ILE A 34 11.56 -1.55 4.33
C ILE A 34 11.75 -1.61 2.83
N VAL A 35 11.40 -0.56 2.10
CA VAL A 35 11.62 -0.47 0.65
C VAL A 35 13.09 -0.65 0.30
N GLU A 36 14.02 0.03 1.01
CA GLU A 36 15.47 -0.12 0.79
C GLU A 36 15.93 -1.58 0.94
N LEU A 37 15.46 -2.27 1.99
CA LEU A 37 15.79 -3.67 2.24
C LEU A 37 15.22 -4.60 1.16
N LEU A 38 13.99 -4.34 0.71
CA LEU A 38 13.35 -5.13 -0.36
C LEU A 38 14.04 -4.92 -1.70
N GLN A 39 14.46 -3.71 -2.02
CA GLN A 39 15.26 -3.41 -3.22
C GLN A 39 16.61 -4.12 -3.18
N LYS A 40 17.32 -4.09 -2.04
CA LYS A 40 18.58 -4.81 -1.82
C LYS A 40 18.41 -6.31 -2.15
N ASN A 41 17.31 -6.91 -1.72
CA ASN A 41 17.00 -8.32 -1.95
C ASN A 41 16.27 -8.60 -3.29
N ARG A 42 16.03 -7.56 -4.11
CA ARG A 42 15.30 -7.65 -5.39
C ARG A 42 13.94 -8.35 -5.27
N LEU A 43 13.24 -8.15 -4.16
CA LEU A 43 11.94 -8.75 -3.86
C LEU A 43 10.80 -7.84 -4.33
N PRO A 44 10.05 -8.21 -5.38
CA PRO A 44 8.85 -7.50 -5.80
C PRO A 44 7.84 -7.47 -4.67
N THR A 45 7.29 -6.29 -4.36
CA THR A 45 6.40 -6.16 -3.20
C THR A 45 5.20 -5.29 -3.50
N MET A 46 4.02 -5.78 -3.09
CA MET A 46 2.80 -4.99 -3.02
C MET A 46 2.57 -4.50 -1.60
N PHE A 47 2.37 -3.20 -1.44
CA PHE A 47 2.19 -2.55 -0.15
C PHE A 47 0.73 -2.18 0.10
N GLY A 48 0.24 -2.44 1.32
CA GLY A 48 -1.02 -1.91 1.85
C GLY A 48 -0.84 -0.60 2.62
N VAL A 49 0.28 0.12 2.41
CA VAL A 49 0.58 1.37 3.10
C VAL A 49 0.87 2.49 2.10
N SER A 50 0.40 3.71 2.42
CA SER A 50 0.62 4.89 1.57
C SER A 50 2.09 5.34 1.63
N GLY A 51 2.56 5.99 0.54
CA GLY A 51 3.92 6.52 0.46
C GLY A 51 5.01 5.49 0.16
N ALA A 52 4.70 4.18 0.14
CA ALA A 52 5.68 3.15 -0.15
C ALA A 52 6.20 3.23 -1.59
N VAL A 53 5.32 3.49 -2.56
CA VAL A 53 5.69 3.60 -3.99
C VAL A 53 6.53 4.85 -4.23
N GLU A 54 6.19 5.97 -3.57
CA GLU A 54 6.98 7.20 -3.59
C GLU A 54 8.38 7.02 -2.97
N ALA A 55 8.48 6.12 -1.99
CA ALA A 55 9.76 5.74 -1.40
C ALA A 55 10.58 4.76 -2.26
N GLY A 56 10.05 4.32 -3.40
CA GLY A 56 10.70 3.39 -4.33
C GLY A 56 10.14 1.96 -4.31
N GLY A 57 9.03 1.70 -3.62
CA GLY A 57 8.32 0.42 -3.68
C GLY A 57 7.72 0.16 -5.05
N LEU A 58 7.49 -1.11 -5.39
CA LEU A 58 6.99 -1.51 -6.71
C LEU A 58 5.54 -1.08 -6.93
N MET A 59 4.64 -1.46 -6.03
CA MET A 59 3.23 -1.11 -6.14
C MET A 59 2.55 -1.03 -4.77
N SER A 60 1.44 -0.31 -4.72
CA SER A 60 0.56 -0.31 -3.54
C SER A 60 -0.89 -0.39 -3.97
N TYR A 61 -1.70 -1.09 -3.17
CA TYR A 61 -3.15 -1.17 -3.33
C TYR A 61 -3.80 -1.02 -1.97
N LEU A 62 -4.53 0.08 -1.79
CA LEU A 62 -5.11 0.44 -0.49
C LEU A 62 -6.39 1.24 -0.68
N PRO A 63 -7.28 1.26 0.34
CA PRO A 63 -8.45 2.11 0.28
C PRO A 63 -8.06 3.58 0.20
N SER A 64 -8.84 4.38 -0.53
CA SER A 64 -8.67 5.82 -0.60
C SER A 64 -8.97 6.45 0.76
N TYR A 65 -7.92 6.84 1.48
CA TYR A 65 -8.07 7.53 2.77
C TYR A 65 -8.86 8.84 2.63
N ARG A 66 -8.69 9.53 1.51
CA ARG A 66 -9.45 10.74 1.22
C ARG A 66 -10.95 10.47 1.20
N ASP A 67 -11.37 9.45 0.47
CA ASP A 67 -12.78 9.03 0.39
C ASP A 67 -13.29 8.60 1.78
N MET A 68 -12.51 7.81 2.51
CA MET A 68 -12.87 7.37 3.86
C MET A 68 -13.08 8.53 4.83
N TYR A 69 -12.20 9.54 4.83
CA TYR A 69 -12.36 10.71 5.70
C TYR A 69 -13.54 11.59 5.29
N GLN A 70 -13.83 11.74 4.00
CA GLN A 70 -15.02 12.44 3.53
C GLN A 70 -16.31 11.76 4.01
N ARG A 71 -16.35 10.43 3.93
CA ARG A 71 -17.50 9.63 4.43
C ARG A 71 -17.61 9.70 5.94
N ALA A 72 -16.50 9.62 6.67
CA ALA A 72 -16.49 9.80 8.12
C ALA A 72 -17.03 11.18 8.53
N ALA A 73 -16.67 12.24 7.82
CA ALA A 73 -17.21 13.58 8.07
C ALA A 73 -18.74 13.63 7.87
N ALA A 74 -19.28 12.94 6.87
CA ALA A 74 -20.72 12.85 6.66
C ALA A 74 -21.44 12.10 7.80
N LEU A 75 -20.80 11.06 8.38
CA LEU A 75 -21.33 10.37 9.55
C LEU A 75 -21.32 11.27 10.80
N VAL A 76 -20.23 12.04 11.01
CA VAL A 76 -20.13 13.02 12.08
C VAL A 76 -21.24 14.09 11.97
N ASP A 77 -21.48 14.61 10.77
CA ASP A 77 -22.56 15.58 10.53
C ASP A 77 -23.94 15.04 10.95
N LYS A 78 -24.25 13.79 10.61
CA LYS A 78 -25.48 13.12 11.03
C LYS A 78 -25.59 13.01 12.55
N ILE A 79 -24.50 12.66 13.24
CA ILE A 79 -24.47 12.57 14.71
C ILE A 79 -24.70 13.95 15.34
N LEU A 80 -24.06 14.99 14.84
CA LEU A 80 -24.24 16.36 15.31
C LEU A 80 -25.66 16.88 15.10
N LYS A 81 -26.36 16.36 14.09
CA LYS A 81 -27.78 16.66 13.83
C LYS A 81 -28.76 15.77 14.61
N GLY A 82 -28.26 14.93 15.53
CA GLY A 82 -29.07 14.16 16.48
C GLY A 82 -29.26 12.69 16.14
N THR A 83 -28.67 12.17 15.09
CA THR A 83 -28.70 10.72 14.80
C THR A 83 -27.83 9.99 15.83
N LYS A 84 -28.36 8.94 16.45
CA LYS A 84 -27.57 8.14 17.39
C LYS A 84 -26.52 7.31 16.63
N PRO A 85 -25.29 7.20 17.13
CA PRO A 85 -24.26 6.35 16.49
C PRO A 85 -24.69 4.91 16.25
N ALA A 86 -25.51 4.34 17.13
CA ALA A 86 -26.05 2.98 17.00
C ALA A 86 -27.01 2.81 15.82
N ASP A 87 -27.60 3.88 15.32
CA ASP A 87 -28.53 3.87 14.19
C ASP A 87 -27.82 4.09 12.84
N LEU A 88 -26.51 4.37 12.88
CA LEU A 88 -25.71 4.56 11.67
C LEU A 88 -25.23 3.20 11.13
N PRO A 89 -25.29 3.00 9.79
CA PRO A 89 -24.78 1.78 9.18
C PRO A 89 -23.26 1.71 9.27
N VAL A 90 -22.72 0.49 9.39
CA VAL A 90 -21.29 0.24 9.16
C VAL A 90 -21.00 0.38 7.67
N GLU A 91 -20.05 1.23 7.34
CA GLU A 91 -19.64 1.46 5.96
C GLU A 91 -18.26 0.84 5.71
N PHE A 92 -18.12 0.18 4.56
CA PHE A 92 -16.83 -0.33 4.07
C PHE A 92 -16.24 0.60 3.01
N PRO A 93 -14.92 0.64 2.85
CA PRO A 93 -14.31 1.34 1.73
C PRO A 93 -14.84 0.80 0.39
N THR A 94 -15.22 1.70 -0.49
CA THR A 94 -15.72 1.36 -1.84
C THR A 94 -14.75 1.81 -2.93
N ARG A 95 -13.83 2.71 -2.60
CA ARG A 95 -12.79 3.21 -3.49
C ARG A 95 -11.43 2.76 -3.01
N PHE A 96 -10.67 2.14 -3.92
CA PHE A 96 -9.29 1.73 -3.71
C PHE A 96 -8.40 2.45 -4.71
N GLU A 97 -7.16 2.68 -4.34
CA GLU A 97 -6.15 3.34 -5.17
C GLU A 97 -5.00 2.37 -5.45
N LEU A 98 -4.68 2.22 -6.72
CA LEU A 98 -3.55 1.45 -7.21
C LEU A 98 -2.44 2.42 -7.64
N ALA A 99 -1.28 2.33 -7.00
CA ALA A 99 -0.09 3.03 -7.46
C ALA A 99 0.97 2.02 -7.91
N VAL A 100 1.69 2.34 -8.99
CA VAL A 100 2.73 1.49 -9.58
C VAL A 100 3.94 2.33 -9.95
N SER A 101 5.14 1.84 -9.62
CA SER A 101 6.40 2.42 -10.07
C SER A 101 6.94 1.67 -11.28
N LEU A 102 6.93 2.31 -12.44
CA LEU A 102 7.56 1.77 -13.66
C LEU A 102 9.08 1.75 -13.53
N ARG A 103 9.64 2.74 -12.84
CA ARG A 103 11.08 2.79 -12.53
C ARG A 103 11.50 1.56 -11.73
N THR A 104 10.85 1.28 -10.63
CA THR A 104 11.17 0.13 -9.76
C THR A 104 10.91 -1.19 -10.50
N ALA A 105 9.87 -1.27 -11.32
CA ALA A 105 9.63 -2.44 -12.16
C ALA A 105 10.82 -2.69 -13.09
N ASN A 106 11.32 -1.66 -13.79
CA ASN A 106 12.49 -1.77 -14.66
C ASN A 106 13.75 -2.21 -13.89
N GLU A 107 14.00 -1.64 -12.70
CA GLU A 107 15.12 -2.02 -11.84
C GLU A 107 15.07 -3.49 -11.42
N LEU A 108 13.86 -4.02 -11.21
CA LEU A 108 13.62 -5.43 -10.90
C LEU A 108 13.60 -6.35 -12.13
N GLY A 109 13.61 -5.79 -13.33
CA GLY A 109 13.49 -6.54 -14.59
C GLY A 109 12.07 -7.02 -14.88
N LEU A 110 11.05 -6.35 -14.32
CA LEU A 110 9.65 -6.72 -14.46
C LEU A 110 8.97 -5.85 -15.53
N GLN A 111 8.10 -6.48 -16.31
CA GLN A 111 7.21 -5.77 -17.22
C GLN A 111 5.82 -5.66 -16.59
N ILE A 112 5.35 -4.43 -16.41
CA ILE A 112 3.99 -4.19 -15.92
C ILE A 112 3.01 -4.33 -17.10
N PRO A 113 2.04 -5.25 -17.03
CA PRO A 113 1.05 -5.43 -18.09
C PRO A 113 0.29 -4.14 -18.41
N ALA A 114 -0.11 -3.98 -19.68
CA ALA A 114 -0.77 -2.76 -20.14
C ALA A 114 -2.10 -2.49 -19.42
N ASP A 115 -2.88 -3.53 -19.16
CA ASP A 115 -4.13 -3.44 -18.41
C ASP A 115 -3.93 -2.95 -16.97
N LEU A 116 -2.86 -3.40 -16.29
CA LEU A 116 -2.53 -2.96 -14.95
C LEU A 116 -2.08 -1.48 -14.95
N ARG A 117 -1.31 -1.06 -15.96
CA ARG A 117 -0.91 0.35 -16.14
C ARG A 117 -2.11 1.26 -16.38
N LEU A 118 -3.08 0.81 -17.18
CA LEU A 118 -4.31 1.57 -17.46
C LEU A 118 -5.24 1.67 -16.24
N ARG A 119 -5.18 0.71 -15.34
CA ARG A 119 -5.99 0.70 -14.10
C ARG A 119 -5.32 1.45 -12.95
N ALA A 120 -4.05 1.78 -13.05
CA ALA A 120 -3.33 2.50 -12.00
C ALA A 120 -3.84 3.94 -11.87
N ASP A 121 -4.20 4.33 -10.65
CA ASP A 121 -4.56 5.71 -10.31
C ASP A 121 -3.32 6.61 -10.29
N LYS A 122 -2.14 6.00 -10.04
CA LYS A 122 -0.85 6.70 -10.03
C LYS A 122 0.24 5.84 -10.66
N LEU A 123 0.95 6.41 -11.63
CA LEU A 123 2.17 5.84 -12.20
C LEU A 123 3.37 6.72 -11.81
N ILE A 124 4.45 6.10 -11.35
CA ILE A 124 5.74 6.76 -11.09
C ILE A 124 6.73 6.24 -12.14
N GLU A 125 7.24 7.17 -12.94
CA GLU A 125 8.23 6.94 -14.00
C GLU A 125 9.66 7.04 -13.48
#